data_04d26704ee1605c7c5701362da8e0d65
#
_entry.id   04d26704ee1605c7c5701362da8e0d65
#
_cell.length_a   1.000
_cell.length_b   1.000
_cell.length_c   1.000
_cell.angle_alpha   90.00
_cell.angle_beta   90.00
_cell.angle_gamma   90.00
#
_symmetry.space_group_name_H-M   'P 1'
#
loop_
_entity.id
_entity.type
_entity.pdbx_description
1 polymer ?
#
loop_
_entity_poly.entity_id
_entity_poly.type
_entity_poly.pdbx_seq_one_letter_code
_entity_poly.pdbx_strand_id
1 'polypeptide(L)'
;MSSGSCSPKSMSKKSYSAYAHLYEALDIAKHTAHMEKHSRIKEIKAAVQEQWMNFNSAGPPSRLKRILQRNGNQHRPTLYNKLSRSTSAKIVQLRTGHCELNSYLHRFGLADSPLCECGTGEETVEHFLLECPLYREQRTELRNKTGTMNMWVDALLGTSEVILKYTEGFLNETKRI
;
A
#
# COMPACT_ATOMS: atom_id res chain seq x y z
N MET A 1 31.06 -45.78 -52.37
CA MET A 1 30.75 -44.84 -51.29
C MET A 1 31.04 -43.44 -51.80
N SER A 2 30.05 -42.77 -52.38
CA SER A 2 30.21 -41.43 -52.96
C SER A 2 29.48 -40.45 -52.09
N SER A 3 30.22 -39.57 -51.41
CA SER A 3 29.77 -38.47 -50.59
C SER A 3 29.33 -37.31 -51.47
N GLY A 4 28.03 -37.14 -51.63
CA GLY A 4 27.44 -35.96 -52.29
C GLY A 4 27.53 -34.74 -51.43
N SER A 5 28.42 -33.79 -51.70
CA SER A 5 28.45 -32.45 -51.11
C SER A 5 27.33 -31.61 -51.69
N CYS A 6 26.34 -31.28 -50.88
CA CYS A 6 25.31 -30.37 -51.28
C CYS A 6 25.82 -28.93 -51.09
N SER A 7 26.21 -28.28 -52.19
CA SER A 7 26.57 -26.85 -52.19
C SER A 7 25.33 -25.98 -52.03
N PRO A 8 25.37 -24.92 -51.18
CA PRO A 8 24.23 -24.00 -51.07
C PRO A 8 24.05 -23.23 -52.39
N LYS A 9 22.89 -23.37 -53.03
CA LYS A 9 22.52 -22.61 -54.22
C LYS A 9 22.64 -21.12 -53.91
N SER A 10 23.47 -20.41 -54.71
CA SER A 10 23.63 -18.97 -54.63
C SER A 10 22.28 -18.27 -54.88
N MET A 11 21.70 -17.73 -53.87
CA MET A 11 20.51 -16.89 -54.04
C MET A 11 20.85 -15.63 -54.82
N SER A 12 20.02 -15.27 -55.81
CA SER A 12 20.25 -14.09 -56.62
C SER A 12 20.17 -12.81 -55.78
N LYS A 13 20.90 -11.75 -56.19
CA LYS A 13 20.86 -10.43 -55.51
C LYS A 13 19.45 -9.89 -55.41
N LYS A 14 18.53 -10.19 -56.32
CA LYS A 14 17.10 -9.82 -56.26
C LYS A 14 16.35 -10.52 -55.11
N SER A 15 16.68 -11.79 -54.82
CA SER A 15 16.07 -12.53 -53.72
C SER A 15 16.52 -11.97 -52.36
N TYR A 16 17.78 -11.59 -52.21
CA TYR A 16 18.30 -10.95 -51.01
C TYR A 16 17.60 -9.63 -50.69
N SER A 17 17.35 -8.77 -51.69
CA SER A 17 16.65 -7.52 -51.55
C SER A 17 15.19 -7.71 -51.10
N ALA A 18 14.47 -8.68 -51.67
CA ALA A 18 13.11 -8.98 -51.30
C ALA A 18 12.97 -9.48 -49.84
N TYR A 19 13.91 -10.32 -49.39
CA TYR A 19 13.94 -10.79 -48.01
C TYR A 19 14.30 -9.67 -47.02
N ALA A 20 15.19 -8.74 -47.37
CA ALA A 20 15.52 -7.59 -46.54
C ALA A 20 14.31 -6.71 -46.29
N HIS A 21 13.50 -6.39 -47.31
CA HIS A 21 12.27 -5.62 -47.18
C HIS A 21 11.20 -6.34 -46.33
N LEU A 22 11.12 -7.69 -46.44
CA LEU A 22 10.20 -8.47 -45.62
C LEU A 22 10.59 -8.45 -44.14
N TYR A 23 11.87 -8.54 -43.80
CA TYR A 23 12.38 -8.45 -42.45
C TYR A 23 12.13 -7.05 -41.83
N GLU A 24 12.40 -6.03 -42.62
CA GLU A 24 12.15 -4.63 -42.20
C GLU A 24 10.67 -4.38 -41.95
N ALA A 25 9.78 -4.83 -42.84
CA ALA A 25 8.32 -4.74 -42.64
C ALA A 25 7.83 -5.53 -41.42
N LEU A 26 8.44 -6.72 -41.16
CA LEU A 26 8.12 -7.54 -39.99
C LEU A 26 8.53 -6.85 -38.67
N ASP A 27 9.69 -6.20 -38.63
CA ASP A 27 10.18 -5.47 -37.46
C ASP A 27 9.34 -4.23 -37.19
N ILE A 28 8.95 -3.49 -38.22
CA ILE A 28 8.01 -2.37 -38.09
C ILE A 28 6.66 -2.85 -37.56
N ALA A 29 6.13 -3.96 -38.09
CA ALA A 29 4.85 -4.51 -37.59
C ALA A 29 4.94 -4.97 -36.13
N LYS A 30 6.03 -5.62 -35.72
CA LYS A 30 6.24 -5.99 -34.32
C LYS A 30 6.34 -4.78 -33.41
N HIS A 31 7.06 -3.74 -33.82
CA HIS A 31 7.19 -2.50 -33.05
C HIS A 31 5.86 -1.78 -32.89
N THR A 32 5.08 -1.70 -33.98
CA THR A 32 3.73 -1.08 -33.97
C THR A 32 2.79 -1.85 -33.03
N ALA A 33 2.75 -3.18 -33.14
CA ALA A 33 1.93 -4.01 -32.26
C ALA A 33 2.34 -3.88 -30.78
N HIS A 34 3.64 -3.73 -30.51
CA HIS A 34 4.14 -3.50 -29.16
C HIS A 34 3.68 -2.13 -28.60
N MET A 35 3.75 -1.09 -29.41
CA MET A 35 3.30 0.27 -29.05
C MET A 35 1.78 0.32 -28.82
N GLU A 36 0.99 -0.33 -29.69
CA GLU A 36 -0.47 -0.43 -29.52
C GLU A 36 -0.84 -1.17 -28.22
N LYS A 37 -0.15 -2.26 -27.91
CA LYS A 37 -0.35 -3.00 -26.68
C LYS A 37 -0.05 -2.12 -25.44
N HIS A 38 1.02 -1.33 -25.46
CA HIS A 38 1.37 -0.42 -24.38
C HIS A 38 0.33 0.70 -24.20
N SER A 39 -0.17 1.28 -25.30
CA SER A 39 -1.21 2.28 -25.28
C SER A 39 -2.50 1.72 -24.65
N ARG A 40 -2.96 0.56 -25.11
CA ARG A 40 -4.13 -0.12 -24.55
C ARG A 40 -4.00 -0.44 -23.06
N ILE A 41 -2.84 -0.91 -22.62
CA ILE A 41 -2.58 -1.17 -21.20
C ILE A 41 -2.68 0.13 -20.40
N LYS A 42 -2.16 1.23 -20.92
CA LYS A 42 -2.22 2.54 -20.27
C LYS A 42 -3.66 3.04 -20.16
N GLU A 43 -4.46 2.90 -21.20
CA GLU A 43 -5.88 3.25 -21.23
C GLU A 43 -6.70 2.41 -20.24
N ILE A 44 -6.48 1.08 -20.20
CA ILE A 44 -7.14 0.19 -19.24
C ILE A 44 -6.76 0.57 -17.80
N LYS A 45 -5.49 0.84 -17.52
CA LYS A 45 -5.05 1.27 -16.20
C LYS A 45 -5.71 2.59 -15.78
N ALA A 46 -5.81 3.55 -16.69
CA ALA A 46 -6.48 4.83 -16.42
C ALA A 46 -7.97 4.64 -16.13
N ALA A 47 -8.67 3.84 -16.93
CA ALA A 47 -10.09 3.54 -16.74
C ALA A 47 -10.36 2.80 -15.41
N VAL A 48 -9.54 1.81 -15.08
CA VAL A 48 -9.61 1.10 -13.78
C VAL A 48 -9.36 2.05 -12.62
N GLN A 49 -8.38 2.93 -12.74
CA GLN A 49 -8.07 3.91 -11.70
C GLN A 49 -9.21 4.92 -11.51
N GLU A 50 -9.83 5.36 -12.58
CA GLU A 50 -11.01 6.23 -12.52
C GLU A 50 -12.20 5.54 -11.85
N GLN A 51 -12.53 4.30 -12.25
CA GLN A 51 -13.58 3.52 -11.59
C GLN A 51 -13.31 3.30 -10.12
N TRP A 52 -12.07 2.99 -9.76
CA TRP A 52 -11.64 2.85 -8.36
C TRP A 52 -11.79 4.15 -7.57
N MET A 53 -11.43 5.28 -8.15
CA MET A 53 -11.60 6.59 -7.54
C MET A 53 -13.08 6.90 -7.31
N ASN A 54 -13.95 6.65 -8.30
CA ASN A 54 -15.39 6.86 -8.21
C ASN A 54 -16.03 5.94 -7.16
N PHE A 55 -15.68 4.66 -7.13
CA PHE A 55 -16.15 3.71 -6.12
C PHE A 55 -15.75 4.15 -4.71
N ASN A 56 -14.50 4.58 -4.51
CA ASN A 56 -14.02 5.04 -3.22
C ASN A 56 -14.57 6.41 -2.81
N SER A 57 -15.07 7.24 -3.74
CA SER A 57 -15.68 8.53 -3.43
C SER A 57 -17.14 8.40 -2.95
N ALA A 58 -17.84 7.34 -3.31
CA ALA A 58 -19.26 7.16 -3.07
C ALA A 58 -19.65 6.78 -1.63
N GLY A 59 -18.71 6.39 -0.77
CA GLY A 59 -18.96 5.99 0.62
C GLY A 59 -18.41 6.95 1.65
N PRO A 60 -18.86 6.86 2.93
CA PRO A 60 -18.25 7.63 4.01
C PRO A 60 -16.75 7.29 4.09
N PRO A 61 -15.88 8.26 4.37
CA PRO A 61 -14.45 8.03 4.38
C PRO A 61 -14.08 7.06 5.49
N SER A 62 -13.64 5.86 5.14
CA SER A 62 -13.02 4.93 6.10
C SER A 62 -11.79 5.59 6.74
N ARG A 63 -11.41 5.13 7.95
CA ARG A 63 -10.20 5.62 8.62
C ARG A 63 -8.97 5.55 7.71
N LEU A 64 -8.79 4.41 7.05
CA LEU A 64 -7.68 4.22 6.10
C LEU A 64 -7.71 5.26 4.96
N LYS A 65 -8.88 5.55 4.41
CA LYS A 65 -9.04 6.56 3.37
C LYS A 65 -8.65 7.96 3.85
N ARG A 66 -9.08 8.36 5.06
CA ARG A 66 -8.69 9.64 5.66
C ARG A 66 -7.17 9.75 5.85
N ILE A 67 -6.54 8.69 6.37
CA ILE A 67 -5.08 8.63 6.57
C ILE A 67 -4.36 8.78 5.23
N LEU A 68 -4.78 8.06 4.19
CA LEU A 68 -4.15 8.11 2.88
C LEU A 68 -4.37 9.45 2.17
N GLN A 69 -5.55 10.04 2.24
CA GLN A 69 -5.84 11.34 1.61
C GLN A 69 -5.04 12.47 2.24
N ARG A 70 -4.95 12.55 3.56
CA ARG A 70 -4.16 13.59 4.27
C ARG A 70 -2.67 13.50 3.99
N ASN A 71 -2.16 12.32 3.76
CA ASN A 71 -0.74 12.09 3.54
C ASN A 71 -0.35 12.02 2.06
N GLY A 72 -1.23 12.48 1.14
CA GLY A 72 -0.92 12.68 -0.27
C GLY A 72 -0.72 11.39 -1.05
N ASN A 73 -1.58 10.40 -0.89
CA ASN A 73 -1.66 9.17 -1.73
C ASN A 73 -0.30 8.48 -2.02
N GLN A 74 0.73 8.81 -1.23
CA GLN A 74 2.06 8.24 -1.40
C GLN A 74 2.09 6.85 -0.77
N HIS A 75 1.86 5.85 -1.58
CA HIS A 75 2.18 4.48 -1.23
C HIS A 75 3.71 4.38 -1.09
N ARG A 76 4.21 4.48 0.14
CA ARG A 76 5.63 4.28 0.42
C ARG A 76 5.84 2.91 1.05
N PRO A 77 6.13 1.86 0.26
CA PRO A 77 6.50 0.54 0.80
C PRO A 77 7.72 0.64 1.72
N THR A 78 8.61 1.60 1.44
CA THR A 78 9.84 1.86 2.21
C THR A 78 9.58 2.33 3.65
N LEU A 79 8.40 2.87 3.93
CA LEU A 79 8.04 3.35 5.27
C LEU A 79 8.10 2.23 6.33
N TYR A 80 7.66 1.04 5.94
CA TYR A 80 7.64 -0.13 6.83
C TYR A 80 9.01 -0.80 6.99
N ASN A 81 9.95 -0.56 6.08
CA ASN A 81 11.28 -1.16 6.13
C ASN A 81 12.11 -0.67 7.32
N LYS A 82 11.74 0.47 7.91
CA LYS A 82 12.43 1.06 9.07
C LYS A 82 11.77 0.74 10.41
N LEU A 83 10.63 0.09 10.39
CA LEU A 83 9.91 -0.40 11.56
C LEU A 83 10.13 -1.89 11.73
N SER A 84 9.99 -2.39 12.95
CA SER A 84 9.96 -3.84 13.14
C SER A 84 8.77 -4.46 12.40
N ARG A 85 8.88 -5.73 12.00
CA ARG A 85 7.77 -6.43 11.33
C ARG A 85 6.52 -6.46 12.20
N SER A 86 6.69 -6.69 13.50
CA SER A 86 5.60 -6.69 14.48
C SER A 86 4.91 -5.32 14.52
N THR A 87 5.68 -4.23 14.68
CA THR A 87 5.13 -2.87 14.71
C THR A 87 4.43 -2.50 13.41
N SER A 88 5.00 -2.88 12.27
CA SER A 88 4.37 -2.63 10.97
C SER A 88 2.99 -3.27 10.87
N ALA A 89 2.85 -4.51 11.34
CA ALA A 89 1.55 -5.21 11.40
C ALA A 89 0.56 -4.48 12.30
N LYS A 90 0.97 -4.10 13.52
CA LYS A 90 0.14 -3.34 14.48
C LYS A 90 -0.34 -2.00 13.90
N ILE A 91 0.55 -1.26 13.23
CA ILE A 91 0.17 0.01 12.58
C ILE A 91 -0.87 -0.22 11.48
N VAL A 92 -0.71 -1.25 10.66
CA VAL A 92 -1.71 -1.61 9.63
C VAL A 92 -3.04 -1.99 10.27
N GLN A 93 -3.04 -2.78 11.32
CA GLN A 93 -4.23 -3.15 12.07
C GLN A 93 -4.94 -1.92 12.66
N LEU A 94 -4.21 -1.00 13.28
CA LEU A 94 -4.77 0.25 13.80
C LEU A 94 -5.34 1.15 12.70
N ARG A 95 -4.69 1.25 11.55
CA ARG A 95 -5.16 2.02 10.39
C ARG A 95 -6.49 1.50 9.84
N THR A 96 -6.63 0.19 9.77
CA THR A 96 -7.84 -0.47 9.26
C THR A 96 -8.93 -0.58 10.33
N GLY A 97 -8.57 -0.49 11.61
CA GLY A 97 -9.45 -0.76 12.75
C GLY A 97 -9.63 -2.25 13.03
N HIS A 98 -8.90 -3.12 12.31
CA HIS A 98 -8.90 -4.57 12.53
C HIS A 98 -7.78 -4.94 13.50
N CYS A 99 -7.95 -4.60 14.76
CA CYS A 99 -6.94 -4.75 15.81
C CYS A 99 -7.53 -5.45 17.04
N GLU A 100 -6.68 -5.92 17.93
CA GLU A 100 -7.06 -6.67 19.14
C GLU A 100 -7.61 -5.77 20.26
N LEU A 101 -8.35 -4.70 19.90
CA LEU A 101 -9.06 -3.85 20.84
C LEU A 101 -10.49 -4.35 21.05
N ASN A 102 -11.04 -4.20 22.27
CA ASN A 102 -12.31 -4.78 22.66
C ASN A 102 -13.47 -4.33 21.78
N SER A 103 -13.50 -3.08 21.33
CA SER A 103 -14.56 -2.59 20.42
C SER A 103 -14.60 -3.35 19.10
N TYR A 104 -13.45 -3.79 18.59
CA TYR A 104 -13.39 -4.63 17.39
C TYR A 104 -13.72 -6.09 17.71
N LEU A 105 -13.09 -6.67 18.73
CA LEU A 105 -13.26 -8.07 19.10
C LEU A 105 -14.72 -8.41 19.49
N HIS A 106 -15.38 -7.51 20.22
CA HIS A 106 -16.78 -7.69 20.63
C HIS A 106 -17.74 -7.79 19.44
N ARG A 107 -17.48 -7.10 18.31
CA ARG A 107 -18.29 -7.23 17.09
C ARG A 107 -18.29 -8.62 16.47
N PHE A 108 -17.30 -9.43 16.80
CA PHE A 108 -17.14 -10.82 16.34
C PHE A 108 -17.37 -11.85 17.45
N GLY A 109 -17.84 -11.42 18.62
CA GLY A 109 -18.07 -12.30 19.76
C GLY A 109 -16.79 -12.85 20.39
N LEU A 110 -15.65 -12.20 20.16
CA LEU A 110 -14.34 -12.60 20.70
C LEU A 110 -13.97 -11.87 22.00
N ALA A 111 -14.79 -10.91 22.41
CA ALA A 111 -14.73 -10.24 23.71
C ALA A 111 -16.15 -10.08 24.27
N ASP A 112 -16.30 -10.19 25.58
CA ASP A 112 -17.60 -10.11 26.25
C ASP A 112 -18.18 -8.69 26.22
N SER A 113 -17.33 -7.67 26.15
CA SER A 113 -17.71 -6.25 26.18
C SER A 113 -16.81 -5.42 25.25
N PRO A 114 -17.36 -4.37 24.63
CA PRO A 114 -16.55 -3.41 23.85
C PRO A 114 -15.79 -2.42 24.74
N LEU A 115 -16.03 -2.42 26.05
CA LEU A 115 -15.48 -1.45 26.99
C LEU A 115 -13.97 -1.67 27.23
N CYS A 116 -13.29 -0.55 27.46
CA CYS A 116 -11.90 -0.56 27.90
C CYS A 116 -11.82 -0.91 29.39
N GLU A 117 -10.78 -1.59 29.80
CA GLU A 117 -10.48 -1.89 31.21
C GLU A 117 -10.39 -0.63 32.09
N CYS A 118 -10.13 0.53 31.49
CA CYS A 118 -10.16 1.81 32.21
C CYS A 118 -11.55 2.23 32.70
N GLY A 119 -12.62 1.63 32.20
CA GLY A 119 -14.01 1.91 32.55
C GLY A 119 -14.59 3.22 32.01
N THR A 120 -13.82 4.01 31.24
CA THR A 120 -14.27 5.34 30.79
C THR A 120 -14.96 5.33 29.42
N GLY A 121 -14.93 4.22 28.67
CA GLY A 121 -15.57 4.12 27.37
C GLY A 121 -15.17 2.86 26.60
N GLU A 122 -15.64 2.78 25.36
CA GLU A 122 -15.28 1.69 24.46
C GLU A 122 -13.79 1.74 24.09
N GLU A 123 -13.16 0.55 23.98
CA GLU A 123 -11.77 0.44 23.60
C GLU A 123 -11.62 0.55 22.08
N THR A 124 -11.79 1.75 21.57
CA THR A 124 -11.56 2.10 20.16
C THR A 124 -10.10 2.49 19.93
N VAL A 125 -9.70 2.61 18.67
CA VAL A 125 -8.34 3.09 18.32
C VAL A 125 -8.11 4.52 18.78
N GLU A 126 -9.14 5.38 18.70
CA GLU A 126 -9.12 6.73 19.20
C GLU A 126 -8.91 6.76 20.73
N HIS A 127 -9.73 5.98 21.44
CA HIS A 127 -9.63 5.86 22.89
C HIS A 127 -8.23 5.39 23.33
N PHE A 128 -7.75 4.31 22.73
CA PHE A 128 -6.43 3.75 23.03
C PHE A 128 -5.28 4.74 22.80
N LEU A 129 -5.25 5.39 21.65
CA LEU A 129 -4.14 6.29 21.30
C LEU A 129 -4.23 7.64 21.99
N LEU A 130 -5.44 8.19 22.20
CA LEU A 130 -5.62 9.60 22.56
C LEU A 130 -6.22 9.85 23.95
N GLU A 131 -7.03 8.93 24.48
CA GLU A 131 -7.91 9.22 25.60
C GLU A 131 -7.68 8.34 26.84
N CYS A 132 -7.38 7.06 26.65
CA CYS A 132 -7.36 6.07 27.72
C CYS A 132 -6.48 6.51 28.90
N PRO A 133 -7.03 6.62 30.11
CA PRO A 133 -6.27 7.04 31.28
C PRO A 133 -5.19 6.05 31.70
N LEU A 134 -5.31 4.75 31.35
CA LEU A 134 -4.28 3.73 31.66
C LEU A 134 -2.94 4.05 30.99
N TYR A 135 -2.96 4.72 29.85
CA TYR A 135 -1.76 5.01 29.06
C TYR A 135 -1.40 6.51 29.08
N ARG A 136 -1.79 7.23 30.14
CA ARG A 136 -1.57 8.68 30.25
C ARG A 136 -0.09 9.06 30.22
N GLU A 137 0.77 8.31 30.90
CA GLU A 137 2.21 8.58 30.98
C GLU A 137 2.87 8.39 29.61
N GLN A 138 2.65 7.25 28.98
CA GLN A 138 3.19 6.91 27.66
C GLN A 138 2.68 7.90 26.60
N ARG A 139 1.43 8.33 26.72
CA ARG A 139 0.87 9.35 25.83
C ARG A 139 1.47 10.73 26.07
N THR A 140 1.81 11.07 27.29
CA THR A 140 2.49 12.33 27.58
C THR A 140 3.87 12.35 26.94
N GLU A 141 4.59 11.25 27.00
CA GLU A 141 5.88 11.11 26.33
C GLU A 141 5.75 11.17 24.80
N LEU A 142 4.75 10.47 24.23
CA LEU A 142 4.45 10.53 22.80
C LEU A 142 4.14 11.98 22.37
N ARG A 143 3.35 12.71 23.14
CA ARG A 143 3.01 14.13 22.89
C ARG A 143 4.24 15.03 22.92
N ASN A 144 5.13 14.82 23.87
CA ASN A 144 6.36 15.59 23.98
C ASN A 144 7.27 15.38 22.75
N LYS A 145 7.33 14.15 22.24
CA LYS A 145 8.15 13.78 21.06
C LYS A 145 7.54 14.23 19.74
N THR A 146 6.21 14.14 19.60
CA THR A 146 5.51 14.44 18.34
C THR A 146 5.04 15.89 18.23
N GLY A 147 4.92 16.59 19.36
CA GLY A 147 4.30 17.90 19.48
C GLY A 147 2.76 17.82 19.56
N THR A 148 2.15 18.78 20.25
CA THR A 148 0.71 18.80 20.50
C THR A 148 -0.14 18.79 19.23
N MET A 149 0.36 19.43 18.16
CA MET A 149 -0.33 19.51 16.86
C MET A 149 -0.45 18.19 16.13
N ASN A 150 0.30 17.16 16.53
CA ASN A 150 0.28 15.84 15.89
C ASN A 150 -0.50 14.79 16.71
N MET A 151 -1.12 15.17 17.82
CA MET A 151 -1.89 14.27 18.70
C MET A 151 -3.29 14.02 18.15
N TRP A 152 -3.37 13.32 17.04
CA TRP A 152 -4.58 12.86 16.39
C TRP A 152 -4.29 11.60 15.56
N VAL A 153 -5.27 10.72 15.42
CA VAL A 153 -5.08 9.36 14.89
C VAL A 153 -4.44 9.37 13.50
N ASP A 154 -4.92 10.24 12.59
CA ASP A 154 -4.42 10.25 11.20
C ASP A 154 -2.95 10.75 11.12
N ALA A 155 -2.46 11.52 12.10
CA ALA A 155 -1.05 11.90 12.16
C ALA A 155 -0.19 10.79 12.77
N LEU A 156 -0.61 10.24 13.91
CA LEU A 156 0.11 9.17 14.60
C LEU A 156 0.24 7.90 13.76
N LEU A 157 -0.79 7.61 12.96
CA LEU A 157 -0.80 6.47 12.03
C LEU A 157 -0.51 6.89 10.58
N GLY A 158 -0.06 8.12 10.34
CA GLY A 158 0.18 8.67 9.02
C GLY A 158 1.42 8.12 8.31
N THR A 159 1.95 8.91 7.37
CA THR A 159 3.11 8.53 6.54
C THR A 159 4.42 9.17 6.99
N SER A 160 4.39 9.97 8.06
CA SER A 160 5.61 10.54 8.63
C SER A 160 6.41 9.47 9.36
N GLU A 161 7.60 9.18 8.86
CA GLU A 161 8.50 8.18 9.42
C GLU A 161 8.89 8.49 10.88
N VAL A 162 9.13 9.75 11.17
CA VAL A 162 9.51 10.21 12.50
C VAL A 162 8.36 9.99 13.49
N ILE A 163 7.14 10.38 13.13
CA ILE A 163 5.95 10.19 13.99
C ILE A 163 5.68 8.71 14.20
N LEU A 164 5.77 7.89 13.14
CA LEU A 164 5.57 6.44 13.26
C LEU A 164 6.60 5.78 14.18
N LYS A 165 7.83 6.27 14.20
CA LYS A 165 8.86 5.78 15.12
C LYS A 165 8.51 6.09 16.59
N TYR A 166 7.96 7.26 16.86
CA TYR A 166 7.48 7.59 18.21
C TYR A 166 6.22 6.80 18.58
N THR A 167 5.32 6.58 17.61
CA THR A 167 4.15 5.70 17.80
C THR A 167 4.59 4.25 18.08
N GLU A 168 5.64 3.75 17.43
CA GLU A 168 6.24 2.44 17.75
C GLU A 168 6.68 2.36 19.21
N GLY A 169 7.35 3.41 19.73
CA GLY A 169 7.71 3.49 21.14
C GLY A 169 6.51 3.34 22.06
N PHE A 170 5.46 4.11 21.81
CA PHE A 170 4.20 4.03 22.55
C PHE A 170 3.58 2.62 22.52
N LEU A 171 3.52 1.99 21.34
CA LEU A 171 2.96 0.63 21.20
C LEU A 171 3.78 -0.42 21.96
N ASN A 172 5.10 -0.28 22.00
CA ASN A 172 5.98 -1.20 22.70
C ASN A 172 5.89 -1.04 24.22
N GLU A 173 5.72 0.19 24.72
CA GLU A 173 5.60 0.46 26.14
C GLU A 173 4.23 0.05 26.70
N THR A 174 3.16 0.27 25.95
CA THR A 174 1.81 -0.11 26.40
C THR A 174 1.56 -1.60 26.38
N LYS A 175 2.21 -2.36 25.50
CA LYS A 175 2.06 -3.82 25.32
C LYS A 175 0.59 -4.29 25.20
N ARG A 176 -0.31 -3.41 24.75
CA ARG A 176 -1.74 -3.71 24.69
C ARG A 176 -2.15 -4.49 23.44
N ILE A 177 -1.43 -4.26 22.36
CA ILE A 177 -1.64 -4.90 21.06
C ILE A 177 -0.33 -5.44 20.48
#